data_069f6557f38ec04cdec46bab5d946edc
#
_entry.id   069f6557f38ec04cdec46bab5d946edc
#
_cell.length_a   1.000
_cell.length_b   1.000
_cell.length_c   1.000
_cell.angle_alpha   90.00
_cell.angle_beta   90.00
_cell.angle_gamma   90.00
#
_symmetry.space_group_name_H-M   'P 1'
#
loop_
_entity.id
_entity.type
_entity.pdbx_description
1 polymer ?
#
loop_
_entity_poly.entity_id
_entity_poly.type
_entity_poly.pdbx_seq_one_letter_code
_entity_poly.pdbx_strand_id
1 'polypeptide(L)'
;MSQRSSELKAQGVDIINMSVGEPDFNTPDHIKEAAIKAVQDNWTRYSPVPGYPDLKKAIAAKLKNENGLDYLPSQILCSNGAKQSVCNAIMALVNPGDEVIIPAPYWVSYPQMVHEDGRRDQ
;
A
#
# COMPACT_ATOMS: atom_id res chain seq x y z
N MET A 1 -5.84 8.27 -16.53
CA MET A 1 -7.11 8.91 -16.11
C MET A 1 -6.85 10.23 -15.36
N SER A 2 -5.99 10.31 -14.37
CA SER A 2 -5.65 11.55 -13.62
C SER A 2 -5.08 12.67 -14.50
N GLN A 3 -4.23 12.35 -15.48
CA GLN A 3 -3.67 13.34 -16.41
C GLN A 3 -4.76 14.05 -17.21
N ARG A 4 -5.70 13.31 -17.80
CA ARG A 4 -6.81 13.88 -18.57
C ARG A 4 -7.71 14.78 -17.73
N SER A 5 -7.97 14.39 -16.49
CA SER A 5 -8.72 15.20 -15.53
C SER A 5 -8.01 16.53 -15.21
N SER A 6 -6.69 16.49 -15.02
CA SER A 6 -5.87 17.68 -14.78
C SER A 6 -5.84 18.61 -15.99
N GLU A 7 -5.72 18.08 -17.20
CA GLU A 7 -5.75 18.85 -18.44
C GLU A 7 -7.09 19.58 -18.64
N LEU A 8 -8.20 18.90 -18.40
CA LEU A 8 -9.54 19.51 -18.51
C LEU A 8 -9.76 20.59 -17.44
N LYS A 9 -9.32 20.34 -16.21
CA LYS A 9 -9.39 21.33 -15.13
C LYS A 9 -8.55 22.57 -15.44
N ALA A 10 -7.37 22.40 -16.04
CA ALA A 10 -6.51 23.52 -16.50
C ALA A 10 -7.16 24.34 -17.62
N GLN A 11 -8.05 23.75 -18.41
CA GLN A 11 -8.86 24.41 -19.44
C GLN A 11 -10.12 25.11 -18.88
N GLY A 12 -10.30 25.11 -17.56
CA GLY A 12 -11.46 25.74 -16.92
C GLY A 12 -12.73 24.89 -16.95
N VAL A 13 -12.64 23.62 -17.32
CA VAL A 13 -13.79 22.71 -17.29
C VAL A 13 -14.06 22.32 -15.85
N ASP A 14 -15.29 22.51 -15.39
CA ASP A 14 -15.73 22.02 -14.08
C ASP A 14 -15.83 20.50 -14.13
N ILE A 15 -14.91 19.83 -13.42
CA ILE A 15 -14.77 18.38 -13.47
C ILE A 15 -14.71 17.80 -12.06
N ILE A 16 -15.56 16.80 -11.81
CA ILE A 16 -15.49 15.98 -10.60
C ILE A 16 -14.49 14.84 -10.84
N ASN A 17 -13.34 14.94 -10.18
CA ASN A 17 -12.29 13.91 -10.31
C ASN A 17 -12.52 12.77 -9.31
N MET A 18 -12.90 11.61 -9.82
CA MET A 18 -13.06 10.37 -9.05
C MET A 18 -12.00 9.30 -9.40
N SER A 19 -10.91 9.70 -10.05
CA SER A 19 -9.89 8.75 -10.53
C SER A 19 -8.82 8.37 -9.48
N VAL A 20 -8.77 9.08 -8.37
CA VAL A 20 -7.82 8.85 -7.28
C VAL A 20 -8.58 8.80 -5.95
N GLY A 21 -8.35 7.74 -5.19
CA GLY A 21 -8.84 7.63 -3.81
C GLY A 21 -7.76 8.14 -2.85
N GLU A 22 -7.93 9.38 -2.39
CA GLU A 22 -7.00 10.04 -1.48
C GLU A 22 -7.79 10.69 -0.33
N PRO A 23 -7.35 10.52 0.94
CA PRO A 23 -7.96 11.24 2.04
C PRO A 23 -7.85 12.76 1.86
N ASP A 24 -8.90 13.51 2.17
CA ASP A 24 -8.92 14.96 2.13
C ASP A 24 -8.38 15.62 3.42
N PHE A 25 -8.01 14.82 4.40
CA PHE A 25 -7.37 15.26 5.64
C PHE A 25 -5.85 15.26 5.50
N ASN A 26 -5.21 16.27 6.07
CA ASN A 26 -3.76 16.29 6.18
C ASN A 26 -3.27 15.24 7.19
N THR A 27 -2.04 14.79 7.01
CA THR A 27 -1.36 13.93 8.00
C THR A 27 -1.35 14.63 9.37
N PRO A 28 -1.75 13.96 10.46
CA PRO A 28 -1.73 14.53 11.81
C PRO A 28 -0.36 15.07 12.20
N ASP A 29 -0.34 16.19 12.94
CA ASP A 29 0.91 16.90 13.24
C ASP A 29 1.92 16.04 14.01
N HIS A 30 1.48 15.27 15.01
CA HIS A 30 2.36 14.36 15.75
C HIS A 30 3.04 13.31 14.85
N ILE A 31 2.42 12.88 13.75
CA ILE A 31 3.03 11.96 12.78
C ILE A 31 4.08 12.69 11.93
N LYS A 32 3.78 13.93 11.50
CA LYS A 32 4.74 14.76 10.77
C LYS A 32 5.97 15.05 11.62
N GLU A 33 5.77 15.41 12.89
CA GLU A 33 6.85 15.67 13.85
C GLU A 33 7.72 14.43 14.08
N ALA A 34 7.12 13.26 14.23
CA ALA A 34 7.85 12.01 14.35
C ALA A 34 8.69 11.70 13.09
N ALA A 35 8.17 11.96 11.90
CA ALA A 35 8.90 11.79 10.65
C ALA A 35 10.08 12.78 10.54
N ILE A 36 9.88 14.06 10.88
CA ILE A 36 10.95 15.07 10.91
C ILE A 36 12.05 14.64 11.88
N LYS A 37 11.66 14.21 13.08
CA LYS A 37 12.61 13.73 14.09
C LYS A 37 13.40 12.51 13.58
N ALA A 38 12.77 11.58 12.93
CA ALA A 38 13.43 10.40 12.38
C ALA A 38 14.52 10.80 11.35
N VAL A 39 14.23 11.78 10.48
CA VAL A 39 15.23 12.31 9.54
C VAL A 39 16.38 12.99 10.28
N GLN A 40 16.10 13.81 11.30
CA GLN A 40 17.12 14.47 12.12
C GLN A 40 18.00 13.48 12.89
N ASP A 41 17.42 12.38 13.34
CA ASP A 41 18.11 11.29 14.03
C ASP A 41 18.85 10.34 13.07
N ASN A 42 18.91 10.67 11.76
CA ASN A 42 19.60 9.90 10.72
C ASN A 42 19.04 8.48 10.46
N TRP A 43 17.73 8.30 10.62
CA TRP A 43 17.05 7.07 10.19
C TRP A 43 16.91 7.02 8.66
N THR A 44 17.99 7.29 7.96
CA THR A 44 18.05 7.46 6.50
C THR A 44 18.89 6.37 5.81
N ARG A 45 19.22 5.31 6.54
CA ARG A 45 19.96 4.15 6.02
C ARG A 45 19.03 2.99 5.72
N TYR A 46 19.57 1.94 5.10
CA TYR A 46 18.80 0.73 4.83
C TYR A 46 18.19 0.14 6.12
N SER A 47 16.91 -0.16 6.06
CA SER A 47 16.23 -0.90 7.12
C SER A 47 16.40 -2.42 6.93
N PRO A 48 16.18 -3.23 7.96
CA PRO A 48 15.98 -4.66 7.77
C PRO A 48 14.85 -4.93 6.77
N VAL A 49 15.00 -5.94 5.90
CA VAL A 49 14.03 -6.26 4.84
C VAL A 49 12.59 -6.38 5.35
N PRO A 50 12.31 -7.06 6.48
CA PRO A 50 10.94 -7.18 6.98
C PRO A 50 10.46 -5.93 7.77
N GLY A 51 11.25 -4.88 7.86
CA GLY A 51 10.98 -3.68 8.66
C GLY A 51 11.68 -3.68 10.03
N TYR A 52 11.70 -2.53 10.67
CA TYR A 52 12.32 -2.36 11.98
C TYR A 52 11.61 -3.19 13.06
N PRO A 53 12.37 -3.81 14.00
CA PRO A 53 11.79 -4.65 15.05
C PRO A 53 10.73 -3.93 15.90
N ASP A 54 10.96 -2.67 16.24
CA ASP A 54 10.03 -1.92 17.07
C ASP A 54 8.76 -1.54 16.32
N LEU A 55 8.82 -1.24 15.02
CA LEU A 55 7.65 -1.06 14.18
C LEU A 55 6.81 -2.35 14.14
N LYS A 56 7.45 -3.50 13.95
CA LYS A 56 6.76 -4.80 13.91
C LYS A 56 6.09 -5.15 15.25
N LYS A 57 6.72 -4.82 16.38
CA LYS A 57 6.10 -4.95 17.72
C LYS A 57 4.87 -4.04 17.86
N ALA A 58 4.99 -2.78 17.40
CA ALA A 58 3.88 -1.83 17.44
C ALA A 58 2.71 -2.29 16.56
N ILE A 59 2.98 -2.84 15.37
CA ILE A 59 1.96 -3.42 14.49
C ILE A 59 1.29 -4.63 15.15
N ALA A 60 2.06 -5.55 15.75
CA ALA A 60 1.51 -6.70 16.46
C ALA A 60 0.59 -6.26 17.61
N ALA A 61 1.01 -5.28 18.41
CA ALA A 61 0.20 -4.72 19.48
C ALA A 61 -1.09 -4.07 18.97
N LYS A 62 -1.02 -3.30 17.89
CA LYS A 62 -2.18 -2.70 17.22
C LYS A 62 -3.17 -3.76 16.73
N LEU A 63 -2.69 -4.78 16.03
CA LEU A 63 -3.53 -5.87 15.52
C LEU A 63 -4.24 -6.60 16.65
N LYS A 64 -3.53 -6.86 17.75
CA LYS A 64 -4.12 -7.49 18.94
C LYS A 64 -5.18 -6.62 19.62
N ASN A 65 -4.85 -5.36 19.89
CA ASN A 65 -5.69 -4.49 20.70
C ASN A 65 -6.91 -3.94 19.96
N GLU A 66 -6.78 -3.66 18.67
CA GLU A 66 -7.82 -3.00 17.89
C GLU A 66 -8.57 -3.97 16.96
N ASN A 67 -7.94 -5.06 16.54
CA ASN A 67 -8.52 -5.99 15.57
C ASN A 67 -8.78 -7.40 16.16
N GLY A 68 -8.33 -7.68 17.38
CA GLY A 68 -8.45 -9.01 17.99
C GLY A 68 -7.60 -10.09 17.31
N LEU A 69 -6.58 -9.69 16.56
CA LEU A 69 -5.69 -10.60 15.82
C LEU A 69 -4.37 -10.75 16.57
N ASP A 70 -4.01 -11.97 16.93
CA ASP A 70 -2.78 -12.26 17.67
C ASP A 70 -1.69 -12.77 16.73
N TYR A 71 -0.75 -11.89 16.37
CA TYR A 71 0.41 -12.20 15.53
C TYR A 71 1.71 -11.90 16.26
N LEU A 72 2.71 -12.74 16.03
CA LEU A 72 4.08 -12.49 16.46
C LEU A 72 4.76 -11.48 15.55
N PRO A 73 5.68 -10.64 16.05
CA PRO A 73 6.47 -9.73 15.20
C PRO A 73 7.23 -10.44 14.07
N SER A 74 7.59 -11.72 14.24
CA SER A 74 8.21 -12.55 13.20
C SER A 74 7.29 -12.87 12.01
N GLN A 75 5.97 -12.76 12.20
CA GLN A 75 4.95 -13.01 11.15
C GLN A 75 4.56 -11.73 10.40
N ILE A 76 5.24 -10.60 10.69
CA ILE A 76 4.92 -9.30 10.10
C ILE A 76 6.02 -8.89 9.14
N LEU A 77 5.62 -8.51 7.93
CA LEU A 77 6.44 -7.88 6.90
C LEU A 77 5.87 -6.49 6.60
N CYS A 78 6.73 -5.47 6.72
CA CYS A 78 6.38 -4.10 6.36
C CYS A 78 6.66 -3.85 4.88
N SER A 79 5.73 -3.20 4.20
CA SER A 79 5.83 -2.89 2.76
C SER A 79 5.61 -1.39 2.52
N ASN A 80 6.09 -0.89 1.38
CA ASN A 80 5.85 0.48 0.93
C ASN A 80 4.42 0.62 0.36
N GLY A 81 3.44 0.67 1.27
CA GLY A 81 2.03 0.76 0.97
C GLY A 81 1.37 -0.58 0.63
N ALA A 82 0.03 -0.58 0.71
CA ALA A 82 -0.79 -1.78 0.49
C ALA A 82 -0.64 -2.39 -0.92
N LYS A 83 -0.34 -1.56 -1.93
CA LYS A 83 -0.10 -2.04 -3.30
C LYS A 83 1.04 -3.05 -3.34
N GLN A 84 2.17 -2.75 -2.71
CA GLN A 84 3.30 -3.67 -2.64
C GLN A 84 2.94 -4.93 -1.85
N SER A 85 2.21 -4.81 -0.73
CA SER A 85 1.80 -5.97 0.06
C SER A 85 0.94 -6.94 -0.73
N VAL A 86 -0.06 -6.43 -1.46
CA VAL A 86 -0.96 -7.26 -2.29
C VAL A 86 -0.19 -7.90 -3.45
N CYS A 87 0.67 -7.12 -4.13
CA CYS A 87 1.49 -7.64 -5.22
C CYS A 87 2.41 -8.77 -4.74
N ASN A 88 3.12 -8.56 -3.63
CA ASN A 88 4.00 -9.56 -3.04
C ASN A 88 3.23 -10.84 -2.63
N ALA A 89 2.03 -10.68 -2.08
CA ALA A 89 1.19 -11.83 -1.72
C ALA A 89 0.76 -12.64 -2.95
N ILE A 90 0.33 -11.96 -4.02
CA ILE A 90 -0.03 -12.61 -5.29
C ILE A 90 1.20 -13.34 -5.85
N MET A 91 2.34 -12.67 -5.93
CA MET A 91 3.58 -13.28 -6.45
C MET A 91 4.05 -14.49 -5.65
N ALA A 92 3.78 -14.53 -4.35
CA ALA A 92 4.17 -15.63 -3.49
C ALA A 92 3.21 -16.82 -3.52
N LEU A 93 1.93 -16.60 -3.83
CA LEU A 93 0.88 -17.61 -3.69
C LEU A 93 0.33 -18.14 -5.01
N VAL A 94 0.40 -17.34 -6.08
CA VAL A 94 -0.21 -17.63 -7.38
C VAL A 94 0.86 -18.11 -8.37
N ASN A 95 0.61 -19.22 -9.07
CA ASN A 95 1.51 -19.75 -10.09
C ASN A 95 0.96 -19.48 -11.50
N PRO A 96 1.80 -19.62 -12.54
CA PRO A 96 1.30 -19.56 -13.92
C PRO A 96 0.19 -20.60 -14.15
N GLY A 97 -0.95 -20.13 -14.66
CA GLY A 97 -2.13 -20.96 -14.92
C GLY A 97 -3.13 -21.02 -13.77
N ASP A 98 -2.80 -20.49 -12.59
CA ASP A 98 -3.76 -20.38 -11.50
C ASP A 98 -4.81 -19.31 -11.79
N GLU A 99 -6.03 -19.50 -11.32
CA GLU A 99 -7.14 -18.57 -11.44
C GLU A 99 -7.28 -17.72 -10.18
N VAL A 100 -7.46 -16.39 -10.35
CA VAL A 100 -7.68 -15.45 -9.25
C VAL A 100 -9.04 -14.80 -9.39
N ILE A 101 -9.90 -14.93 -8.38
CA ILE A 101 -11.22 -14.30 -8.34
C ILE A 101 -11.08 -12.85 -7.85
N ILE A 102 -11.49 -11.90 -8.66
CA ILE A 102 -11.51 -10.48 -8.34
C ILE A 102 -12.96 -9.98 -8.32
N PRO A 103 -13.58 -9.83 -7.13
CA PRO A 103 -14.95 -9.36 -7.04
C PRO A 103 -15.10 -7.91 -7.54
N ALA A 104 -16.10 -7.67 -8.39
CA ALA A 104 -16.44 -6.32 -8.84
C ALA A 104 -17.45 -5.67 -7.86
N PRO A 105 -17.38 -4.31 -7.69
CA PRO A 105 -16.40 -3.36 -8.26
C PRO A 105 -15.03 -3.46 -7.59
N TYR A 106 -13.96 -3.31 -8.37
CA TYR A 106 -12.59 -3.46 -7.88
C TYR A 106 -11.68 -2.29 -8.33
N TRP A 107 -10.60 -2.11 -7.60
CA TRP A 107 -9.56 -1.17 -7.94
C TRP A 107 -8.77 -1.65 -9.16
N VAL A 108 -8.54 -0.73 -10.11
CA VAL A 108 -7.91 -1.00 -11.42
C VAL A 108 -6.55 -1.72 -11.34
N SER A 109 -5.85 -1.65 -10.21
CA SER A 109 -4.56 -2.30 -10.05
C SER A 109 -4.66 -3.81 -9.78
N TYR A 110 -5.77 -4.33 -9.26
CA TYR A 110 -5.86 -5.76 -8.93
C TYR A 110 -5.70 -6.67 -10.15
N PRO A 111 -6.40 -6.45 -11.27
CA PRO A 111 -6.17 -7.24 -12.47
C PRO A 111 -4.74 -7.13 -12.96
N GLN A 112 -4.14 -5.92 -12.92
CA GLN A 112 -2.77 -5.72 -13.37
C GLN A 112 -1.77 -6.52 -12.53
N MET A 113 -1.92 -6.54 -11.21
CA MET A 113 -1.05 -7.33 -10.32
C MET A 113 -1.11 -8.83 -10.59
N VAL A 114 -2.28 -9.34 -11.00
CA VAL A 114 -2.45 -10.73 -11.40
C VAL A 114 -1.84 -10.98 -12.77
N HIS A 115 -1.86 -9.97 -13.65
CA HIS A 115 -1.43 -10.07 -15.04
C HIS A 115 0.07 -9.86 -15.27
N GLU A 116 0.71 -8.94 -14.54
CA GLU A 116 2.08 -8.48 -14.81
C GLU A 116 3.17 -9.50 -14.50
N ASP A 117 2.85 -10.59 -13.84
CA ASP A 117 3.84 -11.60 -13.46
C ASP A 117 4.19 -12.59 -14.58
N GLY A 118 3.98 -12.21 -15.86
CA GLY A 118 4.30 -13.05 -17.02
C GLY A 118 3.57 -14.40 -17.02
N ARG A 119 2.59 -14.53 -16.14
CA ARG A 119 1.81 -15.76 -15.91
C ARG A 119 0.64 -15.87 -16.88
N ARG A 120 0.64 -15.01 -17.88
CA ARG A 120 -0.21 -15.12 -19.04
C ARG A 120 0.60 -15.19 -20.26
N ASP A 121 0.38 -16.08 -20.89
CA ASP A 121 0.21 -16.22 -22.32
C ASP A 121 0.30 -17.69 -22.63
N GLN A 122 -0.81 -18.30 -22.51
CA GLN A 122 -1.18 -19.40 -23.42
C GLN A 122 -2.64 -19.32 -23.72
#